data_f8c223bd0be3211d3218e1a47882683e
#
_entry.id   f8c223bd0be3211d3218e1a47882683e
#
_cell.length_a   1.000
_cell.length_b   1.000
_cell.length_c   1.000
_cell.angle_alpha   90.00
_cell.angle_beta   90.00
_cell.angle_gamma   90.00
#
_symmetry.space_group_name_H-M   'P 1'
#
loop_
_entity.id
_entity.type
_entity.pdbx_description
1 polymer ?
#
loop_
_entity_poly.entity_id
_entity_poly.type
_entity_poly.pdbx_seq_one_letter_code
_entity_poly.pdbx_strand_id
1 'polypeptide(L)'
;MIEGPERAEGYARSTLPGNRWELGWDVFKTNTGKLVGLNLLTLLFFIPLLAIIFLRYMQIMYLASESPFSQNVGLGYPALPSSGGLSESIYISANLYTLVFLPVAAAIASVGISGLMYVMRNMVWAEGVSVGSDFWTGVKKNYVTVLLTSLAYSVLMFLVVMSISYVNYANAVGEGHWLLTVSNVMSYIIAVLFTLMYLYSLTLGVTYKLKFTHLIRNSFIMTIALIPTNVFFAAFALISVILLLLGNFFLMFGIVIFLLLGLSVFALVWTDYNQWAFDKFINDRVPGAVKNRGIYSKNASEEEADFSFEKSTLGHKHVKPITDYDVEIAVLPESFSRADLQRLEESKAAMRRDSDEYAERAAEEEKNKEAEGENVEAKEKDGVQTDESAYNKNEAAYNRDEFSENTADDTSDKKDGEKK
;
A
#
# COMPACT_ATOMS: atom_id res chain seq x y z
N MET A 1 25.46 -10.98 -25.77
CA MET A 1 24.16 -10.28 -25.89
C MET A 1 23.96 -9.95 -27.35
N ILE A 2 22.87 -10.36 -27.96
CA ILE A 2 22.56 -9.97 -29.34
C ILE A 2 21.92 -8.58 -29.22
N GLU A 3 22.64 -7.55 -29.62
CA GLU A 3 22.08 -6.20 -29.72
C GLU A 3 21.01 -6.23 -30.80
N GLY A 4 19.76 -6.02 -30.38
CA GLY A 4 18.66 -5.85 -31.32
C GLY A 4 18.80 -4.52 -32.08
N PRO A 5 18.13 -4.36 -33.23
CA PRO A 5 18.21 -3.12 -34.00
C PRO A 5 17.81 -1.92 -33.14
N GLU A 6 18.58 -0.86 -33.19
CA GLU A 6 18.24 0.42 -32.55
C GLU A 6 16.85 0.87 -33.01
N ARG A 7 15.93 0.96 -32.06
CA ARG A 7 14.56 1.41 -32.35
C ARG A 7 14.51 2.92 -32.18
N ALA A 8 13.82 3.58 -33.10
CA ALA A 8 13.65 5.03 -33.06
C ALA A 8 13.07 5.48 -31.71
N GLU A 9 13.51 6.63 -31.21
CA GLU A 9 13.09 7.22 -29.93
C GLU A 9 11.56 7.34 -29.82
N GLY A 10 10.86 7.67 -30.90
CA GLY A 10 9.40 7.68 -30.98
C GLY A 10 8.74 6.35 -30.70
N TYR A 11 9.43 5.19 -30.95
CA TYR A 11 8.90 3.88 -30.61
C TYR A 11 8.95 3.65 -29.10
N ALA A 12 10.01 4.06 -28.41
CA ALA A 12 10.08 3.97 -26.96
C ALA A 12 8.97 4.78 -26.28
N ARG A 13 8.74 5.99 -26.75
CA ARG A 13 7.64 6.85 -26.25
C ARG A 13 6.24 6.26 -26.51
N SER A 14 6.04 5.62 -27.67
CA SER A 14 4.75 5.01 -28.01
C SER A 14 4.39 3.77 -27.15
N THR A 15 5.39 3.16 -26.49
CA THR A 15 5.19 2.01 -25.61
C THR A 15 4.88 2.38 -24.18
N LEU A 16 5.03 3.64 -23.80
CA LEU A 16 4.73 4.11 -22.45
C LEU A 16 3.21 4.12 -22.19
N PRO A 17 2.78 3.80 -20.96
CA PRO A 17 1.35 3.73 -20.63
C PRO A 17 0.70 5.10 -20.72
N GLY A 18 -0.37 5.21 -21.52
CA GLY A 18 -1.14 6.43 -21.72
C GLY A 18 -2.37 6.53 -20.81
N ASN A 19 -2.70 5.49 -20.09
CA ASN A 19 -3.80 5.46 -19.13
C ASN A 19 -3.53 4.48 -17.98
N ARG A 20 -4.35 4.55 -16.92
CA ARG A 20 -4.18 3.71 -15.72
C ARG A 20 -4.27 2.22 -16.01
N TRP A 21 -5.15 1.81 -16.89
CA TRP A 21 -5.29 0.40 -17.26
C TRP A 21 -4.03 -0.15 -17.96
N GLU A 22 -3.48 0.62 -18.89
CA GLU A 22 -2.20 0.29 -19.54
C GLU A 22 -1.06 0.24 -18.51
N LEU A 23 -1.03 1.20 -17.57
CA LEU A 23 -0.04 1.25 -16.50
C LEU A 23 -0.12 0.01 -15.58
N GLY A 24 -1.31 -0.33 -15.10
CA GLY A 24 -1.50 -1.53 -14.26
C GLY A 24 -1.03 -2.80 -14.95
N TRP A 25 -1.32 -2.92 -16.25
CA TRP A 25 -0.89 -4.06 -17.05
C TRP A 25 0.63 -4.07 -17.33
N ASP A 26 1.22 -2.91 -17.56
CA ASP A 26 2.67 -2.75 -17.74
C ASP A 26 3.43 -3.07 -16.45
N VAL A 27 3.00 -2.54 -15.30
CA VAL A 27 3.56 -2.86 -13.98
C VAL A 27 3.48 -4.36 -13.72
N PHE A 28 2.34 -5.00 -14.03
CA PHE A 28 2.19 -6.44 -13.85
C PHE A 28 3.21 -7.23 -14.71
N LYS A 29 3.34 -6.92 -16.00
CA LYS A 29 4.27 -7.61 -16.90
C LYS A 29 5.73 -7.41 -16.52
N THR A 30 6.09 -6.16 -16.28
CA THR A 30 7.50 -5.76 -16.05
C THR A 30 8.00 -6.19 -14.68
N ASN A 31 7.12 -6.22 -13.66
CA ASN A 31 7.50 -6.49 -12.29
C ASN A 31 6.96 -7.81 -11.72
N THR A 32 6.55 -8.78 -12.55
CA THR A 32 5.97 -10.06 -12.08
C THR A 32 6.82 -10.74 -11.00
N GLY A 33 8.15 -10.81 -11.19
CA GLY A 33 9.04 -11.41 -10.19
C GLY A 33 9.06 -10.65 -8.86
N LYS A 34 8.99 -9.31 -8.90
CA LYS A 34 8.88 -8.49 -7.70
C LYS A 34 7.52 -8.66 -7.01
N LEU A 35 6.43 -8.80 -7.80
CA LEU A 35 5.08 -9.06 -7.28
C LEU A 35 5.01 -10.40 -6.56
N VAL A 36 5.61 -11.47 -7.11
CA VAL A 36 5.71 -12.78 -6.44
C VAL A 36 6.48 -12.67 -5.13
N GLY A 37 7.67 -12.06 -5.15
CA GLY A 37 8.46 -11.86 -3.93
C GLY A 37 7.73 -11.06 -2.87
N LEU A 38 7.04 -10.00 -3.27
CA LEU A 38 6.23 -9.16 -2.39
C LEU A 38 5.03 -9.93 -1.80
N ASN A 39 4.38 -10.77 -2.62
CA ASN A 39 3.27 -11.62 -2.18
C ASN A 39 3.71 -12.61 -1.11
N LEU A 40 4.81 -13.34 -1.36
CA LEU A 40 5.35 -14.31 -0.42
C LEU A 40 5.77 -13.65 0.91
N LEU A 41 6.42 -12.50 0.83
CA LEU A 41 6.81 -11.73 2.02
C LEU A 41 5.58 -11.27 2.81
N THR A 42 4.53 -10.83 2.15
CA THR A 42 3.29 -10.39 2.78
C THR A 42 2.54 -11.57 3.41
N LEU A 43 2.45 -12.71 2.71
CA LEU A 43 1.80 -13.92 3.21
C LEU A 43 2.38 -14.42 4.52
N LEU A 44 3.68 -14.23 4.76
CA LEU A 44 4.30 -14.57 6.04
C LEU A 44 3.59 -13.92 7.24
N PHE A 45 3.17 -12.66 7.08
CA PHE A 45 2.44 -11.91 8.11
C PHE A 45 0.94 -12.27 8.16
N PHE A 46 0.42 -12.93 7.12
CA PHE A 46 -0.96 -13.42 7.08
C PHE A 46 -1.12 -14.81 7.70
N ILE A 47 -0.03 -15.52 8.03
CA ILE A 47 -0.08 -16.84 8.65
C ILE A 47 -0.99 -16.89 9.89
N PRO A 48 -0.95 -15.92 10.84
CA PRO A 48 -1.85 -15.95 12.00
C PRO A 48 -3.33 -15.83 11.62
N LEU A 49 -3.65 -15.04 10.60
CA LEU A 49 -5.01 -14.90 10.09
C LEU A 49 -5.50 -16.22 9.45
N LEU A 50 -4.66 -16.85 8.64
CA LEU A 50 -4.96 -18.16 8.03
C LEU A 50 -5.10 -19.24 9.11
N ALA A 51 -4.27 -19.18 10.16
CA ALA A 51 -4.36 -20.09 11.30
C ALA A 51 -5.70 -19.95 12.05
N ILE A 52 -6.21 -18.72 12.25
CA ILE A 52 -7.53 -18.52 12.87
C ILE A 52 -8.64 -19.12 12.00
N ILE A 53 -8.59 -18.93 10.68
CA ILE A 53 -9.57 -19.54 9.74
C ILE A 53 -9.51 -21.06 9.82
N PHE A 54 -8.31 -21.63 9.84
CA PHE A 54 -8.10 -23.07 9.99
C PHE A 54 -8.60 -23.59 11.35
N LEU A 55 -8.24 -22.93 12.45
CA LEU A 55 -8.69 -23.28 13.79
C LEU A 55 -10.22 -23.21 13.91
N ARG A 56 -10.83 -22.19 13.30
CA ARG A 56 -12.29 -22.11 13.23
C ARG A 56 -12.91 -23.32 12.53
N TYR A 57 -12.35 -23.72 11.39
CA TYR A 57 -12.81 -24.92 10.69
C TYR A 57 -12.67 -26.18 11.57
N MET A 58 -11.50 -26.37 12.19
CA MET A 58 -11.25 -27.50 13.10
C MET A 58 -12.20 -27.48 14.30
N GLN A 59 -12.48 -26.30 14.87
CA GLN A 59 -13.40 -26.14 15.99
C GLN A 59 -14.85 -26.52 15.62
N ILE A 60 -15.30 -26.14 14.40
CA ILE A 60 -16.62 -26.53 13.90
C ILE A 60 -16.68 -28.06 13.76
N MET A 61 -15.67 -28.68 13.18
CA MET A 61 -15.60 -30.12 13.00
C MET A 61 -15.58 -30.86 14.35
N TYR A 62 -14.80 -30.35 15.32
CA TYR A 62 -14.74 -30.88 16.66
C TYR A 62 -16.10 -30.80 17.36
N LEU A 63 -16.71 -29.65 17.45
CA LEU A 63 -18.01 -29.43 18.08
C LEU A 63 -19.12 -30.26 17.42
N ALA A 64 -19.07 -30.41 16.08
CA ALA A 64 -20.00 -31.25 15.35
C ALA A 64 -19.80 -32.74 15.67
N SER A 65 -18.57 -33.20 15.91
CA SER A 65 -18.29 -34.61 16.26
C SER A 65 -18.69 -34.94 17.70
N GLU A 66 -18.56 -34.00 18.63
CA GLU A 66 -18.95 -34.16 20.05
C GLU A 66 -20.47 -33.99 20.25
N SER A 67 -21.18 -33.48 19.25
CA SER A 67 -22.64 -33.32 19.34
C SER A 67 -23.34 -34.67 19.43
N PRO A 68 -24.29 -34.86 20.37
CA PRO A 68 -25.07 -36.11 20.48
C PRO A 68 -25.97 -36.36 19.25
N PHE A 69 -26.12 -35.38 18.37
CA PHE A 69 -26.89 -35.46 17.14
C PHE A 69 -26.02 -35.52 15.89
N SER A 70 -24.70 -35.77 16.03
CA SER A 70 -23.84 -35.98 14.89
C SER A 70 -24.32 -37.20 14.09
N GLN A 71 -24.17 -37.14 12.75
CA GLN A 71 -24.60 -38.19 11.84
C GLN A 71 -23.98 -39.60 12.18
N ASN A 72 -22.92 -39.62 12.97
CA ASN A 72 -22.22 -40.83 13.38
C ASN A 72 -22.79 -41.46 14.67
N VAL A 73 -23.67 -40.78 15.39
CA VAL A 73 -24.33 -41.30 16.62
C VAL A 73 -25.72 -41.77 16.21
N GLY A 74 -25.79 -42.82 15.41
CA GLY A 74 -27.05 -42.84 14.82
C GLY A 74 -27.92 -44.04 14.89
N LEU A 75 -27.48 -45.18 14.85
CA LEU A 75 -28.34 -46.35 14.73
C LEU A 75 -29.06 -46.64 16.03
N GLY A 76 -30.31 -46.18 16.14
CA GLY A 76 -31.22 -46.58 17.21
C GLY A 76 -31.82 -45.52 18.11
N TYR A 77 -31.45 -44.27 17.96
CA TYR A 77 -32.19 -43.18 18.65
C TYR A 77 -33.39 -42.76 17.81
N PRO A 78 -34.58 -42.64 18.41
CA PRO A 78 -35.68 -41.99 17.70
C PRO A 78 -35.21 -40.63 17.23
N ALA A 79 -35.49 -40.28 15.96
CA ALA A 79 -35.24 -38.95 15.42
C ALA A 79 -35.91 -37.96 16.38
N LEU A 80 -35.13 -37.40 17.27
CA LEU A 80 -35.60 -36.27 18.05
C LEU A 80 -36.08 -35.22 17.06
N PRO A 81 -37.22 -34.57 17.27
CA PRO A 81 -37.63 -33.47 16.45
C PRO A 81 -36.43 -32.56 16.30
N SER A 82 -36.03 -32.32 15.08
CA SER A 82 -34.80 -31.63 14.71
C SER A 82 -34.50 -30.55 15.75
N SER A 83 -33.40 -30.68 16.46
CA SER A 83 -32.94 -29.59 17.32
C SER A 83 -32.60 -28.43 16.40
N GLY A 84 -33.63 -27.74 15.94
CA GLY A 84 -33.49 -26.55 15.15
C GLY A 84 -32.48 -25.64 15.86
N GLY A 85 -31.50 -25.12 15.13
CA GLY A 85 -30.48 -24.26 15.67
C GLY A 85 -29.23 -24.93 16.25
N LEU A 86 -29.12 -26.28 16.29
CA LEU A 86 -27.90 -26.94 16.77
C LEU A 86 -26.69 -26.58 15.89
N SER A 87 -26.82 -26.68 14.60
CA SER A 87 -25.78 -26.30 13.64
C SER A 87 -25.35 -24.83 13.82
N GLU A 88 -26.32 -23.95 13.93
CA GLU A 88 -26.11 -22.50 14.12
C GLU A 88 -25.46 -22.19 15.47
N SER A 89 -25.83 -22.92 16.52
CA SER A 89 -25.18 -22.77 17.85
C SER A 89 -23.71 -23.19 17.82
N ILE A 90 -23.39 -24.23 17.06
CA ILE A 90 -22.00 -24.65 16.82
C ILE A 90 -21.22 -23.54 16.10
N TYR A 91 -21.80 -22.92 15.07
CA TYR A 91 -21.15 -21.79 14.38
C TYR A 91 -20.95 -20.58 15.31
N ILE A 92 -21.93 -20.25 16.15
CA ILE A 92 -21.78 -19.14 17.14
C ILE A 92 -20.63 -19.46 18.09
N SER A 93 -20.59 -20.67 18.66
CA SER A 93 -19.56 -21.08 19.58
C SER A 93 -18.19 -21.08 18.92
N ALA A 94 -18.05 -21.67 17.73
CA ALA A 94 -16.80 -21.67 16.98
C ALA A 94 -16.34 -20.24 16.63
N ASN A 95 -17.25 -19.36 16.21
CA ASN A 95 -16.94 -17.96 15.92
C ASN A 95 -16.48 -17.22 17.19
N LEU A 96 -17.14 -17.42 18.32
CA LEU A 96 -16.77 -16.78 19.58
C LEU A 96 -15.37 -17.23 20.05
N TYR A 97 -15.08 -18.53 20.02
CA TYR A 97 -13.79 -19.06 20.48
C TYR A 97 -12.61 -18.72 19.56
N THR A 98 -12.84 -18.56 18.27
CA THR A 98 -11.76 -18.36 17.29
C THR A 98 -11.65 -16.93 16.81
N LEU A 99 -12.75 -16.30 16.41
CA LEU A 99 -12.71 -14.96 15.82
C LEU A 99 -12.47 -13.83 16.84
N VAL A 100 -12.59 -14.09 18.14
CA VAL A 100 -12.17 -13.13 19.18
C VAL A 100 -10.68 -12.79 19.06
N PHE A 101 -9.86 -13.68 18.47
CA PHE A 101 -8.43 -13.44 18.21
C PHE A 101 -8.15 -12.71 16.90
N LEU A 102 -9.20 -12.41 16.12
CA LEU A 102 -9.05 -11.68 14.84
C LEU A 102 -8.30 -10.35 14.96
N PRO A 103 -8.52 -9.50 16.00
CA PRO A 103 -7.74 -8.28 16.17
C PRO A 103 -6.24 -8.52 16.36
N VAL A 104 -5.88 -9.59 17.06
CA VAL A 104 -4.45 -9.95 17.27
C VAL A 104 -3.81 -10.38 15.95
N ALA A 105 -4.48 -11.21 15.17
CA ALA A 105 -4.00 -11.58 13.83
C ALA A 105 -3.95 -10.40 12.88
N ALA A 106 -4.94 -9.49 12.94
CA ALA A 106 -4.96 -8.27 12.15
C ALA A 106 -3.79 -7.32 12.51
N ALA A 107 -3.39 -7.26 13.79
CA ALA A 107 -2.22 -6.49 14.21
C ALA A 107 -0.93 -7.02 13.59
N ILE A 108 -0.76 -8.34 13.49
CA ILE A 108 0.40 -8.94 12.84
C ILE A 108 0.32 -8.76 11.32
N ALA A 109 -0.84 -9.01 10.71
CA ALA A 109 -1.06 -8.84 9.28
C ALA A 109 -0.86 -7.39 8.83
N SER A 110 -1.10 -6.39 9.70
CA SER A 110 -0.91 -4.98 9.40
C SER A 110 0.54 -4.62 9.06
N VAL A 111 1.53 -5.38 9.56
CA VAL A 111 2.94 -5.25 9.15
C VAL A 111 3.07 -5.58 7.67
N GLY A 112 2.55 -6.73 7.25
CA GLY A 112 2.56 -7.15 5.84
C GLY A 112 1.81 -6.17 4.94
N ILE A 113 0.63 -5.73 5.35
CA ILE A 113 -0.21 -4.80 4.59
C ILE A 113 0.48 -3.44 4.41
N SER A 114 1.12 -2.90 5.45
CA SER A 114 1.79 -1.60 5.38
C SER A 114 2.95 -1.62 4.39
N GLY A 115 3.76 -2.69 4.40
CA GLY A 115 4.83 -2.89 3.44
C GLY A 115 4.31 -3.09 2.02
N LEU A 116 3.32 -3.97 1.84
CA LEU A 116 2.68 -4.27 0.56
C LEU A 116 2.13 -3.00 -0.11
N MET A 117 1.32 -2.24 0.61
CA MET A 117 0.66 -1.04 0.06
C MET A 117 1.65 0.06 -0.30
N TYR A 118 2.73 0.23 0.48
CA TYR A 118 3.78 1.19 0.19
C TYR A 118 4.56 0.82 -1.08
N VAL A 119 5.01 -0.42 -1.20
CA VAL A 119 5.71 -0.92 -2.39
C VAL A 119 4.82 -0.82 -3.61
N MET A 120 3.54 -1.18 -3.48
CA MET A 120 2.59 -1.13 -4.58
C MET A 120 2.33 0.29 -5.07
N ARG A 121 2.21 1.26 -4.14
CA ARG A 121 2.11 2.67 -4.50
C ARG A 121 3.32 3.13 -5.32
N ASN A 122 4.53 2.79 -4.88
CA ASN A 122 5.75 3.18 -5.59
C ASN A 122 5.79 2.55 -7.00
N MET A 123 5.37 1.28 -7.16
CA MET A 123 5.28 0.64 -8.46
C MET A 123 4.29 1.36 -9.40
N VAL A 124 3.10 1.73 -8.88
CA VAL A 124 2.06 2.45 -9.65
C VAL A 124 2.49 3.89 -9.97
N TRP A 125 3.39 4.46 -9.19
CA TRP A 125 3.99 5.78 -9.47
C TRP A 125 5.18 5.70 -10.43
N ALA A 126 5.49 4.52 -10.95
CA ALA A 126 6.65 4.24 -11.79
C ALA A 126 8.00 4.58 -11.14
N GLU A 127 8.05 4.55 -9.80
CA GLU A 127 9.30 4.72 -9.05
C GLU A 127 10.12 3.44 -9.07
N GLY A 128 11.45 3.57 -8.99
CA GLY A 128 12.35 2.42 -8.87
C GLY A 128 12.11 1.69 -7.55
N VAL A 129 11.78 0.38 -7.59
CA VAL A 129 11.40 -0.40 -6.43
C VAL A 129 12.40 -1.49 -6.11
N SER A 130 12.86 -1.51 -4.85
CA SER A 130 13.56 -2.63 -4.20
C SER A 130 12.64 -3.27 -3.17
N VAL A 131 12.13 -4.48 -3.47
CA VAL A 131 11.06 -5.12 -2.64
C VAL A 131 11.40 -5.17 -1.16
N GLY A 132 12.61 -5.63 -0.81
CA GLY A 132 13.00 -5.78 0.60
C GLY A 132 13.15 -4.45 1.34
N SER A 133 13.92 -3.50 0.77
CA SER A 133 14.17 -2.19 1.38
C SER A 133 12.89 -1.36 1.50
N ASP A 134 12.13 -1.29 0.39
CA ASP A 134 10.92 -0.46 0.34
C ASP A 134 9.79 -1.04 1.21
N PHE A 135 9.71 -2.37 1.31
CA PHE A 135 8.77 -3.02 2.22
C PHE A 135 8.98 -2.56 3.67
N TRP A 136 10.22 -2.66 4.18
CA TRP A 136 10.51 -2.24 5.55
C TRP A 136 10.41 -0.72 5.75
N THR A 137 10.73 0.05 4.73
CA THR A 137 10.49 1.50 4.72
C THR A 137 8.99 1.80 4.84
N GLY A 138 8.16 1.09 4.09
CA GLY A 138 6.70 1.17 4.17
C GLY A 138 6.16 0.81 5.56
N VAL A 139 6.68 -0.27 6.16
CA VAL A 139 6.34 -0.65 7.53
C VAL A 139 6.67 0.48 8.51
N LYS A 140 7.91 0.98 8.49
CA LYS A 140 8.34 2.05 9.41
C LYS A 140 7.51 3.33 9.28
N LYS A 141 7.12 3.71 8.05
CA LYS A 141 6.37 4.94 7.79
C LYS A 141 4.87 4.83 8.11
N ASN A 142 4.25 3.68 7.84
CA ASN A 142 2.78 3.57 7.77
C ASN A 142 2.16 2.58 8.76
N TYR A 143 2.98 1.80 9.50
CA TYR A 143 2.49 0.72 10.36
C TYR A 143 1.39 1.16 11.33
N VAL A 144 1.58 2.28 12.04
CA VAL A 144 0.61 2.75 13.06
C VAL A 144 -0.75 3.05 12.44
N THR A 145 -0.77 3.72 11.30
CA THR A 145 -2.03 4.04 10.60
C THR A 145 -2.73 2.77 10.11
N VAL A 146 -1.98 1.84 9.50
CA VAL A 146 -2.52 0.56 9.02
C VAL A 146 -2.95 -0.32 10.19
N LEU A 147 -2.21 -0.34 11.30
CA LEU A 147 -2.58 -1.06 12.51
C LEU A 147 -3.93 -0.59 13.07
N LEU A 148 -4.09 0.72 13.27
CA LEU A 148 -5.33 1.28 13.82
C LEU A 148 -6.54 0.99 12.94
N THR A 149 -6.39 1.14 11.61
CA THR A 149 -7.47 0.82 10.66
C THR A 149 -7.78 -0.67 10.63
N SER A 150 -6.76 -1.54 10.68
CA SER A 150 -6.94 -3.00 10.68
C SER A 150 -7.57 -3.51 11.97
N LEU A 151 -7.20 -2.95 13.12
CA LEU A 151 -7.82 -3.27 14.40
C LEU A 151 -9.30 -2.86 14.41
N ALA A 152 -9.60 -1.63 14.00
CA ALA A 152 -10.99 -1.15 13.93
C ALA A 152 -11.84 -2.04 13.00
N TYR A 153 -11.30 -2.38 11.81
CA TYR A 153 -11.95 -3.25 10.86
C TYR A 153 -12.17 -4.67 11.39
N SER A 154 -11.16 -5.26 12.05
CA SER A 154 -11.26 -6.62 12.58
C SER A 154 -12.30 -6.75 13.70
N VAL A 155 -12.38 -5.77 14.61
CA VAL A 155 -13.41 -5.73 15.65
C VAL A 155 -14.79 -5.60 15.04
N LEU A 156 -14.94 -4.70 14.06
CA LEU A 156 -16.22 -4.50 13.38
C LEU A 156 -16.65 -5.76 12.63
N MET A 157 -15.76 -6.41 11.90
CA MET A 157 -16.08 -7.65 11.17
C MET A 157 -16.40 -8.81 12.12
N PHE A 158 -15.75 -8.89 13.28
CA PHE A 158 -16.15 -9.83 14.33
C PHE A 158 -17.60 -9.61 14.76
N LEU A 159 -17.99 -8.36 15.05
CA LEU A 159 -19.37 -8.02 15.43
C LEU A 159 -20.38 -8.33 14.33
N VAL A 160 -20.05 -8.03 13.07
CA VAL A 160 -20.89 -8.36 11.90
C VAL A 160 -21.10 -9.86 11.77
N VAL A 161 -20.03 -10.65 11.85
CA VAL A 161 -20.13 -12.12 11.77
C VAL A 161 -20.95 -12.69 12.91
N MET A 162 -20.78 -12.17 14.13
CA MET A 162 -21.59 -12.58 15.29
C MET A 162 -23.06 -12.21 15.12
N SER A 163 -23.38 -11.01 14.61
CA SER A 163 -24.74 -10.59 14.31
C SER A 163 -25.41 -11.52 13.29
N ILE A 164 -24.74 -11.83 12.17
CA ILE A 164 -25.26 -12.75 11.16
C ILE A 164 -25.49 -14.15 11.74
N SER A 165 -24.53 -14.65 12.54
CA SER A 165 -24.62 -15.97 13.17
C SER A 165 -25.79 -16.05 14.15
N TYR A 166 -26.01 -14.99 14.94
CA TYR A 166 -27.13 -14.93 15.87
C TYR A 166 -28.48 -14.89 15.15
N VAL A 167 -28.61 -14.11 14.08
CA VAL A 167 -29.86 -14.05 13.29
C VAL A 167 -30.17 -15.41 12.66
N ASN A 168 -29.14 -16.10 12.14
CA ASN A 168 -29.33 -17.45 11.58
C ASN A 168 -29.81 -18.44 12.66
N TYR A 169 -29.22 -18.37 13.86
CA TYR A 169 -29.67 -19.17 14.99
C TYR A 169 -31.13 -18.89 15.38
N ALA A 170 -31.48 -17.62 15.58
CA ALA A 170 -32.86 -17.26 15.94
C ALA A 170 -33.89 -17.73 14.90
N ASN A 171 -33.55 -17.63 13.61
CA ASN A 171 -34.39 -18.17 12.55
C ASN A 171 -34.52 -19.71 12.63
N ALA A 172 -33.46 -20.42 12.94
CA ALA A 172 -33.45 -21.88 13.02
C ALA A 172 -34.24 -22.44 14.22
N VAL A 173 -34.27 -21.70 15.33
CA VAL A 173 -35.06 -22.09 16.53
C VAL A 173 -36.52 -21.64 16.45
N GLY A 174 -36.93 -21.00 15.38
CA GLY A 174 -38.32 -20.54 15.20
C GLY A 174 -38.66 -19.18 15.82
N GLU A 175 -37.67 -18.46 16.34
CA GLU A 175 -37.82 -17.09 16.86
C GLU A 175 -37.67 -16.03 15.77
N GLY A 176 -37.64 -16.46 14.52
CA GLY A 176 -37.48 -15.61 13.35
C GLY A 176 -38.62 -14.59 13.20
N HIS A 177 -38.32 -13.34 13.00
CA HIS A 177 -39.29 -12.29 12.67
C HIS A 177 -38.68 -11.29 11.69
N TRP A 178 -39.53 -10.48 11.06
CA TRP A 178 -39.13 -9.61 9.97
C TRP A 178 -37.97 -8.63 10.32
N LEU A 179 -37.90 -8.15 11.57
CA LEU A 179 -36.84 -7.28 12.05
C LEU A 179 -35.46 -7.98 12.01
N LEU A 180 -35.41 -9.28 12.33
CA LEU A 180 -34.18 -10.07 12.22
C LEU A 180 -33.75 -10.21 10.76
N THR A 181 -34.69 -10.37 9.85
CA THR A 181 -34.37 -10.42 8.41
C THR A 181 -33.80 -9.07 7.94
N VAL A 182 -34.40 -7.95 8.34
CA VAL A 182 -33.85 -6.61 8.05
C VAL A 182 -32.45 -6.43 8.66
N SER A 183 -32.26 -6.85 9.92
CA SER A 183 -30.95 -6.80 10.59
C SER A 183 -29.90 -7.61 9.84
N ASN A 184 -30.26 -8.79 9.33
CA ASN A 184 -29.35 -9.62 8.53
C ASN A 184 -28.92 -8.92 7.25
N VAL A 185 -29.87 -8.39 6.49
CA VAL A 185 -29.58 -7.63 5.26
C VAL A 185 -28.69 -6.43 5.56
N MET A 186 -29.00 -5.69 6.62
CA MET A 186 -28.16 -4.55 7.05
C MET A 186 -26.75 -4.99 7.43
N SER A 187 -26.59 -6.13 8.10
CA SER A 187 -25.27 -6.67 8.46
C SER A 187 -24.43 -6.95 7.21
N TYR A 188 -24.98 -7.52 6.13
CA TYR A 188 -24.27 -7.69 4.86
C TYR A 188 -23.91 -6.37 4.19
N ILE A 189 -24.83 -5.41 4.15
CA ILE A 189 -24.58 -4.08 3.60
C ILE A 189 -23.43 -3.39 4.37
N ILE A 190 -23.49 -3.43 5.69
CA ILE A 190 -22.47 -2.88 6.58
C ILE A 190 -21.11 -3.56 6.31
N ALA A 191 -21.08 -4.91 6.19
CA ALA A 191 -19.86 -5.64 5.88
C ALA A 191 -19.21 -5.15 4.59
N VAL A 192 -19.97 -5.00 3.52
CA VAL A 192 -19.46 -4.52 2.22
C VAL A 192 -18.95 -3.09 2.32
N LEU A 193 -19.73 -2.18 2.89
CA LEU A 193 -19.36 -0.77 3.02
C LEU A 193 -18.09 -0.58 3.86
N PHE A 194 -18.01 -1.26 5.01
CA PHE A 194 -16.82 -1.16 5.85
C PHE A 194 -15.59 -1.83 5.25
N THR A 195 -15.75 -2.90 4.47
CA THR A 195 -14.65 -3.50 3.71
C THR A 195 -14.11 -2.51 2.67
N LEU A 196 -14.97 -1.87 1.89
CA LEU A 196 -14.55 -0.85 0.93
C LEU A 196 -13.90 0.35 1.63
N MET A 197 -14.49 0.81 2.74
CA MET A 197 -13.93 1.90 3.54
C MET A 197 -12.54 1.54 4.11
N TYR A 198 -12.35 0.32 4.57
CA TYR A 198 -11.06 -0.19 5.03
C TYR A 198 -10.04 -0.18 3.90
N LEU A 199 -10.38 -0.70 2.73
CA LEU A 199 -9.50 -0.72 1.57
C LEU A 199 -9.09 0.69 1.11
N TYR A 200 -10.02 1.67 1.13
CA TYR A 200 -9.68 3.07 0.89
C TYR A 200 -8.77 3.64 1.97
N SER A 201 -9.01 3.31 3.23
CA SER A 201 -8.19 3.82 4.33
C SER A 201 -6.74 3.34 4.23
N LEU A 202 -6.48 2.14 3.72
CA LEU A 202 -5.13 1.64 3.46
C LEU A 202 -4.42 2.46 2.39
N THR A 203 -5.07 2.68 1.25
CA THR A 203 -4.46 3.43 0.13
C THR A 203 -4.29 4.91 0.45
N LEU A 204 -5.29 5.55 1.08
CA LEU A 204 -5.19 6.94 1.53
C LEU A 204 -4.11 7.12 2.60
N GLY A 205 -4.05 6.19 3.57
CA GLY A 205 -3.09 6.26 4.67
C GLY A 205 -1.63 6.09 4.24
N VAL A 206 -1.39 5.35 3.14
CA VAL A 206 -0.05 5.19 2.55
C VAL A 206 0.30 6.34 1.61
N THR A 207 -0.70 6.96 0.97
CA THR A 207 -0.50 8.02 -0.02
C THR A 207 -0.42 9.40 0.63
N TYR A 208 -1.23 9.67 1.64
CA TYR A 208 -1.34 10.99 2.29
C TYR A 208 -1.11 10.88 3.80
N LYS A 209 -0.42 11.88 4.38
CA LYS A 209 -0.31 12.02 5.84
C LYS A 209 -1.60 12.64 6.39
N LEU A 210 -2.53 11.82 6.86
CA LEU A 210 -3.82 12.25 7.39
C LEU A 210 -3.95 11.91 8.88
N LYS A 211 -4.61 12.78 9.66
CA LYS A 211 -5.09 12.41 10.99
C LYS A 211 -6.10 11.26 10.86
N PHE A 212 -6.13 10.35 11.81
CA PHE A 212 -6.97 9.14 11.75
C PHE A 212 -8.46 9.46 11.47
N THR A 213 -9.01 10.49 12.12
CA THR A 213 -10.41 10.90 11.91
C THR A 213 -10.67 11.38 10.48
N HIS A 214 -9.73 12.14 9.90
CA HIS A 214 -9.83 12.60 8.50
C HIS A 214 -9.67 11.45 7.52
N LEU A 215 -8.79 10.49 7.85
CA LEU A 215 -8.61 9.28 7.07
C LEU A 215 -9.93 8.49 6.97
N ILE A 216 -10.57 8.22 8.10
CA ILE A 216 -11.86 7.51 8.15
C ILE A 216 -12.95 8.27 7.40
N ARG A 217 -13.06 9.58 7.63
CA ARG A 217 -14.06 10.43 6.96
C ARG A 217 -13.89 10.42 5.43
N ASN A 218 -12.66 10.60 4.96
CA ASN A 218 -12.39 10.62 3.53
C ASN A 218 -12.59 9.25 2.90
N SER A 219 -12.19 8.17 3.57
CA SER A 219 -12.45 6.80 3.13
C SER A 219 -13.96 6.53 3.00
N PHE A 220 -14.75 6.98 3.96
CA PHE A 220 -16.21 6.86 3.91
C PHE A 220 -16.81 7.62 2.72
N ILE A 221 -16.39 8.87 2.51
CA ILE A 221 -16.87 9.70 1.39
C ILE A 221 -16.53 9.02 0.05
N MET A 222 -15.30 8.55 -0.13
CA MET A 222 -14.88 7.86 -1.37
C MET A 222 -15.62 6.54 -1.57
N THR A 223 -15.88 5.82 -0.49
CA THR A 223 -16.67 4.58 -0.54
C THR A 223 -18.07 4.85 -1.07
N ILE A 224 -18.78 5.83 -0.52
CA ILE A 224 -20.17 6.13 -0.92
C ILE A 224 -20.23 6.79 -2.30
N ALA A 225 -19.34 7.74 -2.59
CA ALA A 225 -19.36 8.48 -3.86
C ALA A 225 -19.10 7.60 -5.08
N LEU A 226 -18.37 6.50 -4.92
CA LEU A 226 -17.93 5.65 -6.02
C LEU A 226 -18.42 4.19 -5.89
N ILE A 227 -19.53 3.94 -5.20
CA ILE A 227 -20.04 2.56 -4.95
C ILE A 227 -20.00 1.67 -6.20
N PRO A 228 -20.56 2.03 -7.37
CA PRO A 228 -20.58 1.13 -8.53
C PRO A 228 -19.18 0.77 -9.03
N THR A 229 -18.30 1.75 -9.13
CA THR A 229 -16.91 1.54 -9.57
C THR A 229 -16.09 0.80 -8.52
N ASN A 230 -16.32 1.07 -7.22
CA ASN A 230 -15.67 0.36 -6.12
C ASN A 230 -16.00 -1.13 -6.14
N VAL A 231 -17.28 -1.48 -6.29
CA VAL A 231 -17.71 -2.89 -6.34
C VAL A 231 -17.09 -3.60 -7.55
N PHE A 232 -17.07 -2.94 -8.72
CA PHE A 232 -16.46 -3.50 -9.92
C PHE A 232 -14.96 -3.79 -9.73
N PHE A 233 -14.19 -2.78 -9.29
CA PHE A 233 -12.74 -2.95 -9.11
C PHE A 233 -12.38 -3.85 -7.93
N ALA A 234 -13.17 -3.86 -6.85
CA ALA A 234 -12.98 -4.80 -5.76
C ALA A 234 -13.22 -6.24 -6.22
N ALA A 235 -14.29 -6.51 -6.98
CA ALA A 235 -14.55 -7.83 -7.54
C ALA A 235 -13.43 -8.26 -8.52
N PHE A 236 -12.94 -7.36 -9.36
CA PHE A 236 -11.83 -7.63 -10.25
C PHE A 236 -10.52 -7.90 -9.50
N ALA A 237 -10.23 -7.12 -8.44
CA ALA A 237 -9.07 -7.33 -7.59
C ALA A 237 -9.12 -8.68 -6.84
N LEU A 238 -10.32 -9.11 -6.44
CA LEU A 238 -10.56 -10.37 -5.73
C LEU A 238 -10.59 -11.61 -6.63
N ILE A 239 -10.26 -11.51 -7.92
CA ILE A 239 -10.35 -12.64 -8.86
C ILE A 239 -9.58 -13.88 -8.40
N SER A 240 -8.43 -13.69 -7.76
CA SER A 240 -7.63 -14.79 -7.19
C SER A 240 -8.34 -15.50 -6.02
N VAL A 241 -9.13 -14.76 -5.24
CA VAL A 241 -9.94 -15.31 -4.14
C VAL A 241 -11.20 -15.98 -4.70
N ILE A 242 -11.81 -15.37 -5.72
CA ILE A 242 -13.00 -15.94 -6.40
C ILE A 242 -12.66 -17.31 -7.00
N LEU A 243 -11.46 -17.48 -7.58
CA LEU A 243 -11.01 -18.78 -8.10
C LEU A 243 -10.99 -19.88 -7.01
N LEU A 244 -10.70 -19.54 -5.75
CA LEU A 244 -10.75 -20.49 -4.64
C LEU A 244 -12.18 -20.95 -4.32
N LEU A 245 -13.19 -20.19 -4.69
CA LEU A 245 -14.61 -20.47 -4.40
C LEU A 245 -15.33 -21.22 -5.53
N LEU A 246 -14.74 -21.32 -6.74
CA LEU A 246 -15.38 -21.90 -7.93
C LEU A 246 -15.42 -23.42 -7.97
N GLY A 247 -14.96 -24.12 -6.92
CA GLY A 247 -15.05 -25.57 -6.80
C GLY A 247 -13.73 -26.31 -6.96
N ASN A 248 -13.77 -27.64 -6.80
CA ASN A 248 -12.58 -28.48 -6.58
C ASN A 248 -11.53 -28.38 -7.70
N PHE A 249 -11.92 -28.28 -8.95
CA PHE A 249 -11.00 -28.16 -10.07
C PHE A 249 -10.24 -26.83 -10.04
N PHE A 250 -10.95 -25.73 -9.83
CA PHE A 250 -10.36 -24.39 -9.77
C PHE A 250 -9.64 -24.14 -8.45
N LEU A 251 -9.97 -24.85 -7.38
CA LEU A 251 -9.36 -24.70 -6.07
C LEU A 251 -7.83 -24.94 -6.13
N MET A 252 -7.39 -26.01 -6.80
CA MET A 252 -5.97 -26.33 -6.91
C MET A 252 -5.19 -25.22 -7.63
N PHE A 253 -5.69 -24.75 -8.77
CA PHE A 253 -5.09 -23.63 -9.49
C PHE A 253 -5.19 -22.32 -8.71
N GLY A 254 -6.33 -22.08 -8.09
CA GLY A 254 -6.58 -20.92 -7.26
C GLY A 254 -5.61 -20.80 -6.09
N ILE A 255 -5.31 -21.90 -5.39
CA ILE A 255 -4.32 -21.93 -4.30
C ILE A 255 -2.93 -21.52 -4.83
N VAL A 256 -2.49 -22.09 -5.96
CA VAL A 256 -1.18 -21.76 -6.53
C VAL A 256 -1.12 -20.28 -6.95
N ILE A 257 -2.15 -19.79 -7.63
CA ILE A 257 -2.24 -18.39 -8.05
C ILE A 257 -2.28 -17.46 -6.83
N PHE A 258 -3.06 -17.80 -5.82
CA PHE A 258 -3.16 -17.02 -4.60
C PHE A 258 -1.82 -16.97 -3.83
N LEU A 259 -1.13 -18.09 -3.69
CA LEU A 259 0.18 -18.16 -3.03
C LEU A 259 1.25 -17.36 -3.78
N LEU A 260 1.22 -17.35 -5.11
CA LEU A 260 2.22 -16.64 -5.90
C LEU A 260 1.90 -15.15 -6.06
N LEU A 261 0.64 -14.78 -6.28
CA LEU A 261 0.27 -13.44 -6.75
C LEU A 261 -0.97 -12.85 -6.05
N GLY A 262 -1.72 -13.62 -5.24
CA GLY A 262 -3.05 -13.25 -4.76
C GLY A 262 -3.14 -11.88 -4.12
N LEU A 263 -2.35 -11.62 -3.08
CA LEU A 263 -2.36 -10.35 -2.35
C LEU A 263 -1.71 -9.21 -3.15
N SER A 264 -0.66 -9.50 -3.91
CA SER A 264 0.06 -8.49 -4.68
C SER A 264 -0.76 -7.99 -5.87
N VAL A 265 -1.43 -8.89 -6.60
CA VAL A 265 -2.33 -8.49 -7.71
C VAL A 265 -3.56 -7.76 -7.17
N PHE A 266 -4.13 -8.24 -6.06
CA PHE A 266 -5.20 -7.51 -5.37
C PHE A 266 -4.77 -6.07 -5.04
N ALA A 267 -3.60 -5.90 -4.41
CA ALA A 267 -3.08 -4.60 -4.04
C ALA A 267 -2.75 -3.74 -5.28
N LEU A 268 -2.23 -4.33 -6.37
CA LEU A 268 -1.94 -3.62 -7.61
C LEU A 268 -3.21 -3.03 -8.22
N VAL A 269 -4.22 -3.87 -8.46
CA VAL A 269 -5.48 -3.44 -9.06
C VAL A 269 -6.18 -2.39 -8.20
N TRP A 270 -6.22 -2.62 -6.89
CA TRP A 270 -6.86 -1.69 -5.96
C TRP A 270 -6.11 -0.37 -5.85
N THR A 271 -4.79 -0.37 -5.77
CA THR A 271 -3.97 0.84 -5.68
C THR A 271 -4.04 1.64 -6.97
N ASP A 272 -3.93 1.01 -8.13
CA ASP A 272 -4.00 1.70 -9.42
C ASP A 272 -5.37 2.35 -9.65
N TYR A 273 -6.47 1.63 -9.35
CA TYR A 273 -7.81 2.20 -9.34
C TYR A 273 -7.94 3.40 -8.40
N ASN A 274 -7.41 3.29 -7.18
CA ASN A 274 -7.48 4.40 -6.22
C ASN A 274 -6.66 5.60 -6.66
N GLN A 275 -5.51 5.42 -7.31
CA GLN A 275 -4.76 6.54 -7.87
C GLN A 275 -5.56 7.28 -8.94
N TRP A 276 -6.32 6.56 -9.80
CA TRP A 276 -7.27 7.21 -10.70
C TRP A 276 -8.33 8.05 -9.94
N ALA A 277 -8.89 7.48 -8.89
CA ALA A 277 -9.88 8.19 -8.08
C ALA A 277 -9.28 9.41 -7.35
N PHE A 278 -8.05 9.29 -6.86
CA PHE A 278 -7.34 10.40 -6.20
C PHE A 278 -6.98 11.51 -7.18
N ASP A 279 -6.51 11.17 -8.38
CA ASP A 279 -6.22 12.14 -9.43
C ASP A 279 -7.45 12.96 -9.83
N LYS A 280 -8.62 12.29 -9.84
CA LYS A 280 -9.87 12.92 -10.26
C LYS A 280 -10.52 13.77 -9.17
N PHE A 281 -10.44 13.36 -7.89
CA PHE A 281 -11.26 13.96 -6.83
C PHE A 281 -10.45 14.62 -5.72
N ILE A 282 -9.18 14.26 -5.53
CA ILE A 282 -8.36 14.70 -4.40
C ILE A 282 -7.19 15.57 -4.85
N ASN A 283 -6.39 15.11 -5.81
CA ASN A 283 -5.11 15.73 -6.16
C ASN A 283 -5.24 17.18 -6.66
N ASP A 284 -6.39 17.58 -7.20
CA ASP A 284 -6.67 18.97 -7.55
C ASP A 284 -6.74 19.92 -6.36
N ARG A 285 -7.02 19.37 -5.19
CA ARG A 285 -7.26 20.13 -3.96
C ARG A 285 -6.07 20.08 -3.01
N VAL A 286 -5.06 19.27 -3.32
CA VAL A 286 -3.89 19.04 -2.46
C VAL A 286 -2.70 19.78 -3.07
N PRO A 287 -2.13 20.79 -2.37
CA PRO A 287 -0.94 21.50 -2.85
C PRO A 287 0.24 20.53 -3.03
N GLY A 288 0.97 20.65 -4.15
CA GLY A 288 2.13 19.79 -4.42
C GLY A 288 1.80 18.36 -4.86
N ALA A 289 0.52 17.97 -4.95
CA ALA A 289 0.15 16.67 -5.50
C ALA A 289 0.37 16.66 -7.03
N VAL A 290 1.14 15.68 -7.50
CA VAL A 290 1.35 15.45 -8.93
C VAL A 290 0.27 14.51 -9.44
N LYS A 291 -0.49 14.97 -10.45
CA LYS A 291 -1.49 14.13 -11.13
C LYS A 291 -0.84 13.17 -12.12
N ASN A 292 -1.56 12.10 -12.41
CA ASN A 292 -1.22 11.13 -13.46
C ASN A 292 0.19 10.52 -13.31
N ARG A 293 0.70 10.37 -12.08
CA ARG A 293 1.99 9.72 -11.86
C ARG A 293 2.05 8.37 -12.53
N GLY A 294 3.15 8.12 -13.24
CA GLY A 294 3.35 6.89 -14.01
C GLY A 294 2.62 6.84 -15.34
N ILE A 295 1.82 7.86 -15.70
CA ILE A 295 1.13 7.95 -16.98
C ILE A 295 1.80 9.02 -17.84
N TYR A 296 2.05 8.68 -19.08
CA TYR A 296 2.67 9.57 -20.07
C TYR A 296 1.61 10.01 -21.06
N SER A 297 1.39 11.34 -21.17
CA SER A 297 0.44 11.87 -22.15
C SER A 297 0.99 11.68 -23.54
N LYS A 298 0.27 10.97 -24.40
CA LYS A 298 0.61 10.81 -25.82
C LYS A 298 0.48 12.10 -26.61
N ASN A 299 -0.23 13.10 -26.05
CA ASN A 299 -0.51 14.40 -26.67
C ASN A 299 0.27 15.55 -26.01
N ALA A 300 1.17 15.24 -25.05
CA ALA A 300 2.05 16.26 -24.51
C ALA A 300 2.95 16.79 -25.62
N SER A 301 3.15 18.11 -25.69
CA SER A 301 4.15 18.69 -26.57
C SER A 301 5.51 18.02 -26.29
N GLU A 302 6.36 17.93 -27.31
CA GLU A 302 7.66 17.26 -27.15
C GLU A 302 8.45 17.87 -25.98
N GLU A 303 8.36 19.17 -25.77
CA GLU A 303 8.97 19.90 -24.65
C GLU A 303 8.42 19.48 -23.28
N GLU A 304 7.08 19.27 -23.12
CA GLU A 304 6.50 18.80 -21.87
C GLU A 304 6.83 17.32 -21.59
N ALA A 305 6.94 16.51 -22.64
CA ALA A 305 7.32 15.11 -22.54
C ALA A 305 8.79 14.96 -22.15
N ASP A 306 9.69 15.76 -22.73
CA ASP A 306 11.12 15.79 -22.42
C ASP A 306 11.36 16.28 -20.98
N PHE A 307 10.69 17.36 -20.58
CA PHE A 307 10.80 17.88 -19.22
C PHE A 307 10.31 16.88 -18.17
N SER A 308 9.22 16.15 -18.45
CA SER A 308 8.71 15.12 -17.54
C SER A 308 9.63 13.88 -17.47
N PHE A 309 10.27 13.53 -18.58
CA PHE A 309 11.22 12.42 -18.67
C PHE A 309 12.57 12.76 -18.02
N GLU A 310 13.12 13.93 -18.28
CA GLU A 310 14.34 14.41 -17.62
C GLU A 310 14.14 14.57 -16.12
N LYS A 311 13.03 15.12 -15.66
CA LYS A 311 12.70 15.23 -14.24
C LYS A 311 12.54 13.86 -13.58
N SER A 312 12.03 12.88 -14.29
CA SER A 312 11.92 11.48 -13.83
C SER A 312 13.30 10.78 -13.80
N THR A 313 14.17 11.07 -14.76
CA THR A 313 15.49 10.42 -14.89
C THR A 313 16.57 11.10 -14.03
N LEU A 314 16.55 12.41 -13.91
CA LEU A 314 17.42 13.19 -13.04
C LEU A 314 17.11 12.95 -11.55
N GLY A 315 15.84 12.71 -11.21
CA GLY A 315 15.42 12.35 -9.86
C GLY A 315 16.08 11.08 -9.30
N HIS A 316 16.67 10.25 -10.15
CA HIS A 316 17.33 9.01 -9.70
C HIS A 316 18.78 9.17 -9.26
N LYS A 317 19.43 10.29 -9.52
CA LYS A 317 20.87 10.39 -9.21
C LYS A 317 21.24 11.40 -8.11
N HIS A 318 20.58 12.52 -7.94
CA HIS A 318 21.05 13.56 -7.00
C HIS A 318 19.98 14.42 -6.32
N VAL A 319 18.72 14.33 -6.68
CA VAL A 319 17.66 15.07 -5.99
C VAL A 319 16.75 14.03 -5.35
N LYS A 320 16.74 13.98 -4.01
CA LYS A 320 15.62 13.31 -3.33
C LYS A 320 14.35 13.89 -3.94
N PRO A 321 13.48 13.07 -4.56
CA PRO A 321 12.24 13.60 -5.10
C PRO A 321 11.55 14.42 -4.01
N ILE A 322 10.95 15.54 -4.40
CA ILE A 322 10.22 16.44 -3.48
C ILE A 322 9.20 15.69 -2.61
N THR A 323 8.83 14.48 -3.02
CA THR A 323 8.01 13.52 -2.27
C THR A 323 8.72 12.84 -1.10
N ASP A 324 10.05 12.86 -1.03
CA ASP A 324 10.83 12.44 0.13
C ASP A 324 11.05 13.58 1.13
N TYR A 325 10.74 14.82 0.74
CA TYR A 325 10.56 15.81 1.77
C TYR A 325 9.46 15.30 2.69
N ASP A 326 9.73 15.39 3.98
CA ASP A 326 8.74 15.44 5.04
C ASP A 326 7.82 16.68 4.87
N VAL A 327 7.53 17.05 3.61
CA VAL A 327 6.41 17.92 3.32
C VAL A 327 5.24 17.13 3.87
N GLU A 328 4.76 17.57 5.02
CA GLU A 328 3.42 17.24 5.46
C GLU A 328 2.51 17.59 4.29
N ILE A 329 2.43 16.65 3.33
CA ILE A 329 1.61 16.83 2.15
C ILE A 329 0.22 16.90 2.69
N ALA A 330 -0.17 18.13 2.84
CA ALA A 330 -1.47 18.66 3.04
C ALA A 330 -2.35 17.78 3.95
N VAL A 331 -2.42 18.17 5.16
CA VAL A 331 -3.66 18.05 5.93
C VAL A 331 -4.77 18.52 4.98
N LEU A 332 -5.61 17.60 4.52
CA LEU A 332 -6.84 17.98 3.83
C LEU A 332 -7.57 18.95 4.75
N PRO A 333 -7.87 20.18 4.34
CA PRO A 333 -8.47 21.17 5.22
C PRO A 333 -9.80 20.65 5.75
N GLU A 334 -10.06 20.83 7.02
CA GLU A 334 -11.30 20.39 7.69
C GLU A 334 -12.55 21.04 7.10
N SER A 335 -12.38 22.23 6.56
CA SER A 335 -13.39 22.96 5.78
C SER A 335 -12.70 23.94 4.84
N PHE A 336 -13.19 24.06 3.62
CA PHE A 336 -12.68 25.02 2.67
C PHE A 336 -13.24 26.42 3.03
N SER A 337 -12.47 27.21 3.77
CA SER A 337 -12.75 28.62 3.93
C SER A 337 -12.04 29.42 2.82
N ARG A 338 -12.53 30.65 2.55
CA ARG A 338 -11.88 31.56 1.59
C ARG A 338 -10.44 31.89 1.99
N ALA A 339 -10.14 31.88 3.30
CA ALA A 339 -8.81 32.08 3.85
C ALA A 339 -7.87 30.89 3.57
N ASP A 340 -8.42 29.68 3.52
CA ASP A 340 -7.63 28.48 3.20
C ASP A 340 -7.25 28.45 1.72
N LEU A 341 -8.12 28.94 0.83
CA LEU A 341 -7.82 29.11 -0.59
C LEU A 341 -6.70 30.14 -0.82
N GLN A 342 -6.72 31.27 -0.10
CA GLN A 342 -5.64 32.26 -0.17
C GLN A 342 -4.30 31.72 0.31
N ARG A 343 -4.27 31.03 1.45
CA ARG A 343 -3.05 30.36 1.95
C ARG A 343 -2.53 29.28 0.98
N LEU A 344 -3.44 28.63 0.29
CA LEU A 344 -3.14 27.61 -0.72
C LEU A 344 -2.52 28.22 -1.98
N GLU A 345 -3.01 29.39 -2.39
CA GLU A 345 -2.43 30.16 -3.49
C GLU A 345 -1.08 30.76 -3.12
N GLU A 346 -0.93 31.28 -1.90
CA GLU A 346 0.33 31.78 -1.37
C GLU A 346 1.40 30.69 -1.25
N SER A 347 1.01 29.49 -0.77
CA SER A 347 1.94 28.33 -0.69
C SER A 347 2.33 27.80 -2.07
N LYS A 348 1.40 27.82 -3.05
CA LYS A 348 1.71 27.49 -4.46
C LYS A 348 2.68 28.52 -5.07
N ALA A 349 2.49 29.79 -4.76
CA ALA A 349 3.36 30.84 -5.25
C ALA A 349 4.76 30.78 -4.62
N ALA A 350 4.84 30.43 -3.31
CA ALA A 350 6.12 30.21 -2.65
C ALA A 350 6.87 29.00 -3.22
N MET A 351 6.18 27.84 -3.41
CA MET A 351 6.80 26.67 -4.02
C MET A 351 7.28 26.89 -5.46
N ARG A 352 6.57 27.71 -6.24
CA ARG A 352 7.03 28.08 -7.58
C ARG A 352 8.30 28.94 -7.51
N ARG A 353 8.37 29.91 -6.61
CA ARG A 353 9.58 30.74 -6.42
C ARG A 353 10.78 29.90 -5.99
N ASP A 354 10.58 28.99 -5.03
CA ASP A 354 11.64 28.09 -4.58
C ASP A 354 12.10 27.14 -5.70
N SER A 355 11.16 26.68 -6.56
CA SER A 355 11.47 25.87 -7.74
C SER A 355 12.25 26.65 -8.79
N ASP A 356 11.89 27.93 -9.03
CA ASP A 356 12.54 28.79 -10.00
C ASP A 356 13.94 29.20 -9.53
N GLU A 357 14.10 29.56 -8.23
CA GLU A 357 15.42 29.82 -7.62
C GLU A 357 16.34 28.60 -7.68
N TYR A 358 15.78 27.39 -7.49
CA TYR A 358 16.55 26.16 -7.58
C TYR A 358 17.00 25.85 -9.01
N ALA A 359 16.13 26.11 -9.98
CA ALA A 359 16.45 25.97 -11.39
C ALA A 359 17.52 26.98 -11.84
N GLU A 360 17.46 28.21 -11.34
CA GLU A 360 18.48 29.24 -11.62
C GLU A 360 19.83 28.87 -11.02
N ARG A 361 19.87 28.39 -9.76
CA ARG A 361 21.14 27.93 -9.13
C ARG A 361 21.75 26.73 -9.83
N ALA A 362 20.90 25.77 -10.25
CA ALA A 362 21.36 24.61 -11.02
C ALA A 362 21.95 25.02 -12.38
N ALA A 363 21.33 25.98 -13.05
CA ALA A 363 21.84 26.50 -14.32
C ALA A 363 23.13 27.33 -14.15
N GLU A 364 23.29 28.04 -13.01
CA GLU A 364 24.56 28.73 -12.68
C GLU A 364 25.67 27.75 -12.34
N GLU A 365 25.38 26.68 -11.61
CA GLU A 365 26.37 25.63 -11.31
C GLU A 365 26.81 24.88 -12.59
N GLU A 366 25.90 24.67 -13.53
CA GLU A 366 26.21 24.02 -14.80
C GLU A 366 27.09 24.92 -15.68
N LYS A 367 26.78 26.23 -15.77
CA LYS A 367 27.61 27.21 -16.45
C LYS A 367 29.01 27.35 -15.83
N ASN A 368 29.12 27.28 -14.49
CA ASN A 368 30.40 27.32 -13.82
C ASN A 368 31.23 26.07 -14.07
N LYS A 369 30.59 24.89 -14.17
CA LYS A 369 31.27 23.65 -14.55
C LYS A 369 31.72 23.62 -15.99
N GLU A 370 30.94 24.18 -16.93
CA GLU A 370 31.34 24.36 -18.31
C GLU A 370 32.52 25.32 -18.44
N ALA A 371 32.49 26.44 -17.70
CA ALA A 371 33.60 27.41 -17.67
C ALA A 371 34.88 26.85 -17.01
N GLU A 372 34.74 25.96 -16.01
CA GLU A 372 35.89 25.23 -15.43
C GLU A 372 36.41 24.16 -16.39
N GLY A 373 35.53 23.48 -17.14
CA GLY A 373 35.89 22.50 -18.18
C GLY A 373 36.67 23.13 -19.33
N GLU A 374 36.23 24.31 -19.82
CA GLU A 374 36.96 25.06 -20.86
C GLU A 374 38.33 25.57 -20.38
N ASN A 375 38.45 25.96 -19.10
CA ASN A 375 39.73 26.37 -18.50
C ASN A 375 40.69 25.19 -18.29
N VAL A 376 40.18 23.96 -18.13
CA VAL A 376 41.01 22.74 -18.03
C VAL A 376 41.51 22.33 -19.41
N GLU A 377 40.64 22.38 -20.45
CA GLU A 377 41.08 22.12 -21.84
C GLU A 377 42.06 23.16 -22.39
N ALA A 378 41.96 24.42 -21.97
CA ALA A 378 42.92 25.47 -22.34
C ALA A 378 44.28 25.30 -21.64
N LYS A 379 44.33 24.71 -20.43
CA LYS A 379 45.59 24.39 -19.72
C LYS A 379 46.25 23.10 -20.16
N GLU A 380 45.50 22.15 -20.68
CA GLU A 380 46.07 20.91 -21.24
C GLU A 380 46.82 21.09 -22.57
N LYS A 381 46.58 22.20 -23.29
CA LYS A 381 47.29 22.54 -24.53
C LYS A 381 48.64 23.24 -24.36
N ASP A 382 48.98 23.69 -23.15
CA ASP A 382 50.22 24.45 -22.88
C ASP A 382 51.18 23.81 -21.86
N GLY A 383 51.06 22.57 -21.48
CA GLY A 383 51.95 22.01 -20.47
C GLY A 383 52.02 20.49 -20.44
N VAL A 384 52.97 19.97 -21.20
CA VAL A 384 53.50 18.62 -21.00
C VAL A 384 54.40 18.60 -19.75
N GLN A 385 54.19 17.58 -18.93
CA GLN A 385 54.96 17.07 -17.78
C GLN A 385 54.56 17.49 -16.38
N THR A 386 54.37 16.43 -15.65
CA THR A 386 54.66 16.15 -14.24
C THR A 386 53.50 16.01 -13.28
N ASP A 387 53.52 14.84 -12.69
CA ASP A 387 53.26 14.41 -11.32
C ASP A 387 51.92 13.72 -11.00
N GLU A 388 51.99 12.42 -11.20
CA GLU A 388 51.12 11.38 -10.60
C GLU A 388 51.19 11.30 -9.06
N SER A 389 51.95 12.19 -8.38
CA SER A 389 52.17 12.12 -6.93
C SER A 389 51.22 13.00 -6.08
N ALA A 390 50.46 13.86 -6.72
CA ALA A 390 49.54 14.77 -6.00
C ALA A 390 48.13 14.20 -5.77
N TYR A 391 47.72 13.22 -6.54
CA TYR A 391 46.38 12.65 -6.46
C TYR A 391 46.17 11.78 -5.23
N ASN A 392 47.22 11.06 -4.79
CA ASN A 392 47.14 10.16 -3.63
C ASN A 392 47.19 10.83 -2.24
N LYS A 393 47.42 12.12 -2.19
CA LYS A 393 47.49 12.86 -0.86
C LYS A 393 46.15 13.44 -0.40
N ASN A 394 45.25 13.70 -1.33
CA ASN A 394 43.92 14.28 -0.99
C ASN A 394 42.88 13.23 -0.61
N GLU A 395 43.01 12.00 -1.13
CA GLU A 395 42.12 10.89 -0.74
C GLU A 395 42.42 10.35 0.66
N ALA A 396 43.68 10.46 1.10
CA ALA A 396 44.10 10.07 2.44
C ALA A 396 43.76 11.11 3.54
N ALA A 397 43.45 12.34 3.15
CA ALA A 397 43.01 13.39 4.09
C ALA A 397 41.49 13.35 4.33
N TYR A 398 40.71 13.03 3.28
CA TYR A 398 39.24 12.96 3.38
C TYR A 398 38.77 11.77 4.21
N ASN A 399 39.45 10.64 4.15
CA ASN A 399 39.14 9.46 4.97
C ASN A 399 39.62 9.54 6.44
N ARG A 400 40.35 10.58 6.80
CA ARG A 400 40.86 10.75 8.18
C ARG A 400 39.92 11.57 9.05
N ASP A 401 39.14 12.47 8.48
CA ASP A 401 38.20 13.31 9.20
C ASP A 401 36.87 12.62 9.51
N GLU A 402 36.48 11.66 8.67
CA GLU A 402 35.25 10.86 8.91
C GLU A 402 35.41 9.80 10.03
N PHE A 403 36.66 9.43 10.38
CA PHE A 403 36.94 8.43 11.43
C PHE A 403 37.20 9.04 12.82
N SER A 404 37.32 10.37 12.92
CA SER A 404 37.58 11.05 14.20
C SER A 404 36.33 11.59 14.90
N GLU A 405 35.21 11.72 14.19
CA GLU A 405 33.93 12.21 14.75
C GLU A 405 33.07 11.13 15.39
N ASN A 406 33.32 9.84 15.08
CA ASN A 406 32.51 8.71 15.60
C ASN A 406 33.08 8.05 16.87
N THR A 407 34.17 8.57 17.46
CA THR A 407 34.76 7.99 18.69
C THR A 407 34.72 8.88 19.93
N ALA A 408 34.03 10.03 19.87
CA ALA A 408 33.97 10.98 20.98
C ALA A 408 32.70 10.94 21.83
N ASP A 409 31.71 10.09 21.50
CA ASP A 409 30.38 10.10 22.15
C ASP A 409 30.03 8.84 22.97
N ASP A 410 30.99 7.95 23.26
CA ASP A 410 30.71 6.70 23.99
C ASP A 410 31.48 6.53 25.32
N THR A 411 31.87 7.62 25.99
CA THR A 411 32.48 7.55 27.33
C THR A 411 32.03 8.65 28.27
N SER A 412 30.70 8.76 28.50
CA SER A 412 30.21 9.49 29.70
C SER A 412 28.80 9.02 30.08
N ASP A 413 28.67 7.82 30.64
CA ASP A 413 27.60 7.49 31.58
C ASP A 413 27.87 6.12 32.23
N LYS A 414 28.85 6.09 33.13
CA LYS A 414 28.90 5.05 34.18
C LYS A 414 29.65 5.64 35.39
N LYS A 415 28.92 6.34 36.24
CA LYS A 415 29.17 6.41 37.67
C LYS A 415 28.01 7.14 38.34
N ASP A 416 27.54 6.45 39.33
CA ASP A 416 26.86 6.90 40.53
C ASP A 416 25.40 6.37 40.66
N GLY A 417 25.26 5.47 41.63
CA GLY A 417 23.97 5.10 42.13
C GLY A 417 23.88 3.85 42.98
N GLU A 418 24.93 3.52 43.73
CA GLU A 418 24.79 2.63 44.87
C GLU A 418 24.56 3.49 46.12
N LYS A 419 23.32 3.45 46.69
CA LYS A 419 22.99 3.54 48.11
C LYS A 419 21.51 3.93 48.30
N LYS A 420 20.69 3.06 48.62
CA LYS A 420 19.86 2.76 49.79
C LYS A 420 18.65 1.93 49.39
#